data_8204a20869ed427f27742b3c03402331
#
_entry.id   8204a20869ed427f27742b3c03402331
#
_cell.length_a   1.000
_cell.length_b   1.000
_cell.length_c   1.000
_cell.angle_alpha   90.00
_cell.angle_beta   90.00
_cell.angle_gamma   90.00
#
_symmetry.space_group_name_H-M   'P 1'
#
loop_
_entity.id
_entity.type
_entity.pdbx_description
1 polymer ?
#
loop_
_entity_poly.entity_id
_entity_poly.type
_entity_poly.pdbx_seq_one_letter_code
_entity_poly.pdbx_strand_id
1 'polypeptide(L)'
;MVYLDDLFSKDDHRPHDQYHPVANYHSVVTEKRTTIASSGLTKINREERQKLSFAKHILIVDDDPDITLTFKKGLEAENDENYKILFKVYTYNDPLEALSHFKPNFYDLLLVDINMPKMDGFGFSSKILELDVNVRICFMSSGQINQEALREQYPTLSYGCFIRKPVSIEFLIRQVKEELE
;
A
#
# COMPACT_ATOMS: atom_id res chain seq x y z
N MET A 1 -40.77 -2.15 -29.89
CA MET A 1 -40.43 -0.81 -30.38
C MET A 1 -41.15 0.15 -29.46
N VAL A 2 -40.53 0.51 -28.35
CA VAL A 2 -41.06 1.46 -27.36
C VAL A 2 -40.02 2.55 -27.21
N TYR A 3 -40.42 3.77 -27.42
CA TYR A 3 -39.63 4.97 -27.51
C TYR A 3 -39.12 5.42 -26.13
N LEU A 4 -37.87 5.85 -26.07
CA LEU A 4 -37.10 6.31 -24.91
C LEU A 4 -37.20 7.84 -24.73
N ASP A 5 -38.40 8.41 -24.74
CA ASP A 5 -38.57 9.88 -24.75
C ASP A 5 -39.38 10.49 -23.58
N ASP A 6 -39.56 9.79 -22.46
CA ASP A 6 -40.41 10.29 -21.35
C ASP A 6 -39.72 10.41 -19.99
N LEU A 7 -38.42 10.70 -19.95
CA LEU A 7 -37.74 10.86 -18.66
C LEU A 7 -37.08 12.24 -18.42
N PHE A 8 -37.39 13.23 -19.21
CA PHE A 8 -36.96 14.61 -18.92
C PHE A 8 -38.11 15.61 -19.06
N SER A 9 -38.85 15.79 -18.00
CA SER A 9 -39.73 16.95 -17.84
C SER A 9 -39.78 17.40 -16.39
N LYS A 10 -39.18 18.56 -16.17
CA LYS A 10 -39.61 19.74 -15.43
C LYS A 10 -39.25 19.91 -13.96
N ASP A 11 -38.59 21.04 -13.82
CA ASP A 11 -38.74 22.04 -12.76
C ASP A 11 -38.16 21.72 -11.36
N ASP A 12 -36.90 22.07 -11.16
CA ASP A 12 -36.54 22.62 -9.87
C ASP A 12 -35.69 23.90 -10.03
N HIS A 13 -36.35 25.02 -9.78
CA HIS A 13 -35.75 26.34 -9.62
C HIS A 13 -35.01 26.34 -8.30
N ARG A 14 -33.67 26.27 -8.33
CA ARG A 14 -32.82 26.67 -7.20
C ARG A 14 -31.92 27.85 -7.59
N PRO A 15 -31.83 28.85 -6.70
CA PRO A 15 -31.15 30.09 -6.99
C PRO A 15 -29.63 29.91 -7.11
N HIS A 16 -29.04 30.66 -8.05
CA HIS A 16 -27.63 30.94 -8.16
C HIS A 16 -27.14 31.54 -6.83
N ASP A 17 -26.34 30.77 -6.08
CA ASP A 17 -25.47 31.39 -5.09
C ASP A 17 -24.11 30.68 -5.02
N GLN A 18 -23.12 31.45 -5.44
CA GLN A 18 -21.74 31.46 -5.00
C GLN A 18 -20.88 30.19 -5.20
N TYR A 19 -20.28 30.12 -6.38
CA TYR A 19 -19.00 29.45 -6.55
C TYR A 19 -17.98 30.13 -5.64
N HIS A 20 -17.72 29.56 -4.47
CA HIS A 20 -16.48 29.80 -3.76
C HIS A 20 -15.37 28.96 -4.41
N PRO A 21 -14.24 29.56 -4.81
CA PRO A 21 -13.12 28.82 -5.33
C PRO A 21 -12.63 27.86 -4.24
N VAL A 22 -12.47 26.60 -4.61
CA VAL A 22 -11.88 25.56 -3.76
C VAL A 22 -10.51 26.07 -3.31
N ALA A 23 -10.45 26.56 -2.08
CA ALA A 23 -9.20 26.97 -1.48
C ALA A 23 -8.24 25.78 -1.48
N ASN A 24 -7.06 26.02 -2.01
CA ASN A 24 -5.92 25.12 -2.16
C ASN A 24 -5.84 24.04 -1.07
N TYR A 25 -6.28 22.83 -1.39
CA TYR A 25 -6.13 21.68 -0.52
C TYR A 25 -4.65 21.38 -0.19
N HIS A 26 -3.72 21.86 -1.00
CA HIS A 26 -2.28 21.72 -0.77
C HIS A 26 -1.76 22.56 0.39
N SER A 27 -2.29 23.75 0.62
CA SER A 27 -1.80 24.63 1.70
C SER A 27 -2.26 24.16 3.08
N VAL A 28 -3.50 23.64 3.20
CA VAL A 28 -4.07 23.17 4.48
C VAL A 28 -3.40 21.86 4.94
N VAL A 29 -3.05 20.96 4.00
CA VAL A 29 -2.34 19.71 4.33
C VAL A 29 -0.89 20.00 4.73
N THR A 30 -0.25 20.98 4.10
CA THR A 30 1.12 21.39 4.43
C THR A 30 1.20 22.08 5.79
N GLU A 31 0.27 22.99 6.10
CA GLU A 31 0.22 23.64 7.42
C GLU A 31 -0.09 22.67 8.56
N LYS A 32 -1.04 21.74 8.40
CA LYS A 32 -1.31 20.73 9.42
C LYS A 32 -0.13 19.77 9.62
N ARG A 33 0.60 19.39 8.56
CA ARG A 33 1.82 18.61 8.69
C ARG A 33 2.93 19.37 9.40
N THR A 34 3.08 20.65 9.11
CA THR A 34 4.10 21.50 9.75
C THR A 34 3.80 21.72 11.23
N THR A 35 2.52 21.91 11.62
CA THR A 35 2.13 22.13 13.02
C THR A 35 2.23 20.85 13.86
N ILE A 36 1.87 19.68 13.33
CA ILE A 36 2.05 18.38 14.03
C ILE A 36 3.55 18.03 14.11
N ALA A 37 4.31 18.31 13.04
CA ALA A 37 5.75 18.11 13.03
C ALA A 37 6.46 19.00 14.06
N SER A 38 6.04 20.24 14.26
CA SER A 38 6.71 21.18 15.18
C SER A 38 6.42 20.88 16.66
N SER A 39 5.23 20.39 17.01
CA SER A 39 4.89 20.12 18.43
C SER A 39 5.32 18.74 18.94
N GLY A 40 5.41 17.74 18.05
CA GLY A 40 5.83 16.37 18.39
C GLY A 40 7.33 16.10 18.19
N LEU A 41 8.02 16.90 17.38
CA LEU A 41 9.42 16.68 16.96
C LEU A 41 10.45 17.41 17.81
N THR A 42 10.05 18.20 18.78
CA THR A 42 10.98 18.93 19.67
C THR A 42 11.87 18.02 20.55
N LYS A 43 11.56 16.71 20.59
CA LYS A 43 12.34 15.73 21.36
C LYS A 43 13.17 14.78 20.49
N ILE A 44 13.01 14.81 19.18
CA ILE A 44 13.76 13.92 18.27
C ILE A 44 15.02 14.66 17.83
N ASN A 45 16.19 14.09 18.08
CA ASN A 45 17.46 14.68 17.70
C ASN A 45 17.64 14.69 16.17
N ARG A 46 18.67 15.41 15.67
CA ARG A 46 18.92 15.58 14.23
C ARG A 46 19.21 14.23 13.54
N GLU A 47 19.89 13.33 14.23
CA GLU A 47 20.23 11.98 13.73
C GLU A 47 19.00 11.09 13.63
N GLU A 48 18.12 11.12 14.62
CA GLU A 48 16.83 10.41 14.59
C GLU A 48 15.91 10.93 13.46
N ARG A 49 15.92 12.24 13.21
CA ARG A 49 15.19 12.81 12.05
C ARG A 49 15.74 12.32 10.72
N GLN A 50 17.05 12.18 10.62
CA GLN A 50 17.71 11.69 9.42
C GLN A 50 17.44 10.20 9.21
N LYS A 51 17.46 9.39 10.28
CA LYS A 51 17.04 7.96 10.25
C LYS A 51 15.58 7.79 9.83
N LEU A 52 14.66 8.62 10.33
CA LEU A 52 13.24 8.58 9.96
C LEU A 52 12.97 8.98 8.49
N SER A 53 13.81 9.80 7.88
CA SER A 53 13.65 10.21 6.47
C SER A 53 14.03 9.13 5.46
N PHE A 54 14.70 8.06 5.90
CA PHE A 54 15.11 6.92 5.07
C PHE A 54 14.36 5.63 5.36
N ALA A 55 13.29 5.69 6.16
CA ALA A 55 12.50 4.50 6.45
C ALA A 55 11.72 4.04 5.21
N LYS A 56 11.85 2.77 4.87
CA LYS A 56 11.05 2.08 3.86
C LYS A 56 9.83 1.45 4.51
N HIS A 57 8.66 1.80 4.03
CA HIS A 57 7.38 1.33 4.55
C HIS A 57 6.93 0.10 3.77
N ILE A 58 6.84 -1.02 4.46
CA ILE A 58 6.46 -2.32 3.90
C ILE A 58 5.10 -2.70 4.45
N LEU A 59 4.16 -3.05 3.58
CA LEU A 59 2.88 -3.63 3.95
C LEU A 59 2.91 -5.13 3.67
N ILE A 60 2.60 -5.95 4.67
CA ILE A 60 2.43 -7.40 4.53
C ILE A 60 0.96 -7.75 4.68
N VAL A 61 0.41 -8.46 3.71
CA VAL A 61 -0.97 -8.97 3.74
C VAL A 61 -0.93 -10.48 3.51
N ASP A 62 -1.32 -11.23 4.56
CA ASP A 62 -1.28 -12.69 4.59
C ASP A 62 -2.28 -13.15 5.65
N ASP A 63 -3.15 -14.11 5.36
CA ASP A 63 -4.20 -14.54 6.29
C ASP A 63 -3.67 -15.34 7.48
N ASP A 64 -2.39 -15.76 7.45
CA ASP A 64 -1.71 -16.41 8.56
C ASP A 64 -1.02 -15.36 9.48
N PRO A 65 -1.51 -15.15 10.72
CA PRO A 65 -0.93 -14.19 11.65
C PRO A 65 0.48 -14.56 12.12
N ASP A 66 0.84 -15.84 12.14
CA ASP A 66 2.18 -16.27 12.52
C ASP A 66 3.20 -15.92 11.44
N ILE A 67 2.82 -16.02 10.17
CA ILE A 67 3.64 -15.58 9.04
C ILE A 67 3.86 -14.07 9.09
N THR A 68 2.78 -13.29 9.19
CA THR A 68 2.89 -11.82 9.22
C THR A 68 3.73 -11.32 10.38
N LEU A 69 3.56 -11.93 11.58
CA LEU A 69 4.34 -11.57 12.77
C LEU A 69 5.82 -11.94 12.61
N THR A 70 6.11 -13.13 12.07
CA THR A 70 7.48 -13.61 11.86
C THR A 70 8.22 -12.73 10.87
N PHE A 71 7.59 -12.40 9.74
CA PHE A 71 8.19 -11.54 8.72
C PHE A 71 8.38 -10.12 9.21
N LYS A 72 7.41 -9.56 9.92
CA LYS A 72 7.55 -8.26 10.55
C LYS A 72 8.75 -8.21 11.49
N LYS A 73 8.84 -9.15 12.43
CA LYS A 73 9.95 -9.20 13.37
C LYS A 73 11.30 -9.36 12.68
N GLY A 74 11.37 -10.24 11.67
CA GLY A 74 12.60 -10.48 10.93
C GLY A 74 13.07 -9.25 10.16
N LEU A 75 12.18 -8.59 9.42
CA LEU A 75 12.50 -7.38 8.67
C LEU A 75 12.87 -6.20 9.60
N GLU A 76 12.12 -5.99 10.69
CA GLU A 76 12.40 -4.90 11.63
C GLU A 76 13.67 -5.16 12.47
N ALA A 77 14.07 -6.42 12.69
CA ALA A 77 15.33 -6.75 13.35
C ALA A 77 16.57 -6.42 12.51
N GLU A 78 16.43 -6.32 11.18
CA GLU A 78 17.49 -5.91 10.26
C GLU A 78 17.83 -4.42 10.33
N ASN A 79 17.07 -3.65 11.12
CA ASN A 79 17.31 -2.23 11.37
C ASN A 79 18.52 -2.02 12.31
N ASP A 80 19.73 -2.38 11.85
CA ASP A 80 20.99 -2.12 12.55
C ASP A 80 21.46 -0.68 12.31
N GLU A 81 22.16 -0.10 13.28
CA GLU A 81 22.68 1.27 13.23
C GLU A 81 23.65 1.54 12.06
N ASN A 82 24.22 0.49 11.47
CA ASN A 82 25.15 0.55 10.36
C ASN A 82 24.48 0.51 8.97
N TYR A 83 23.17 0.21 8.89
CA TYR A 83 22.47 0.11 7.60
C TYR A 83 21.76 1.42 7.24
N LYS A 84 21.89 1.82 5.96
CA LYS A 84 21.27 3.04 5.42
C LYS A 84 19.74 2.97 5.33
N ILE A 85 19.14 1.79 5.42
CA ILE A 85 17.70 1.58 5.21
C ILE A 85 17.08 1.05 6.50
N LEU A 86 16.04 1.73 6.97
CA LEU A 86 15.19 1.27 8.08
C LEU A 86 13.90 0.72 7.49
N PHE A 87 13.49 -0.47 7.93
CA PHE A 87 12.19 -1.04 7.57
C PHE A 87 11.15 -0.70 8.63
N LYS A 88 10.01 -0.19 8.20
CA LYS A 88 8.78 -0.07 9.00
C LYS A 88 7.73 -0.98 8.40
N VAL A 89 7.34 -1.99 9.15
CA VAL A 89 6.47 -3.06 8.66
C VAL A 89 5.07 -2.96 9.26
N TYR A 90 4.09 -2.92 8.40
CA TYR A 90 2.66 -2.93 8.70
C TYR A 90 2.07 -4.26 8.26
N THR A 91 1.18 -4.84 9.05
CA THR A 91 0.66 -6.17 8.79
C THR A 91 -0.86 -6.19 8.88
N TYR A 92 -1.51 -6.91 7.97
CA TYR A 92 -2.93 -7.22 8.00
C TYR A 92 -3.15 -8.70 7.68
N ASN A 93 -4.12 -9.29 8.35
CA ASN A 93 -4.52 -10.68 8.13
C ASN A 93 -5.88 -10.81 7.41
N ASP A 94 -6.47 -9.70 7.04
CA ASP A 94 -7.68 -9.60 6.22
C ASP A 94 -7.44 -8.63 5.07
N PRO A 95 -7.51 -9.07 3.79
CA PRO A 95 -7.28 -8.20 2.65
C PRO A 95 -8.29 -7.06 2.52
N LEU A 96 -9.53 -7.24 2.99
CA LEU A 96 -10.54 -6.17 2.98
C LEU A 96 -10.22 -5.09 4.02
N GLU A 97 -9.74 -5.49 5.19
CA GLU A 97 -9.26 -4.56 6.21
C GLU A 97 -8.04 -3.79 5.71
N ALA A 98 -7.05 -4.50 5.14
CA ALA A 98 -5.88 -3.89 4.54
C ALA A 98 -6.24 -2.83 3.49
N LEU A 99 -7.18 -3.15 2.60
CA LEU A 99 -7.67 -2.24 1.57
C LEU A 99 -8.34 -1.00 2.16
N SER A 100 -9.17 -1.17 3.19
CA SER A 100 -9.89 -0.05 3.83
C SER A 100 -8.97 0.92 4.57
N HIS A 101 -7.80 0.47 5.02
CA HIS A 101 -6.80 1.27 5.72
C HIS A 101 -5.60 1.66 4.84
N PHE A 102 -5.62 1.27 3.56
CA PHE A 102 -4.53 1.58 2.65
C PHE A 102 -4.33 3.09 2.48
N LYS A 103 -3.08 3.50 2.46
CA LYS A 103 -2.69 4.91 2.30
C LYS A 103 -1.86 5.05 1.03
N PRO A 104 -2.41 5.67 -0.03
CA PRO A 104 -1.66 5.93 -1.26
C PRO A 104 -0.38 6.75 -1.01
N ASN A 105 0.68 6.44 -1.75
CA ASN A 105 2.00 7.07 -1.66
C ASN A 105 2.66 6.96 -0.26
N PHE A 106 2.27 5.95 0.52
CA PHE A 106 2.82 5.73 1.86
C PHE A 106 3.70 4.49 1.93
N TYR A 107 3.36 3.45 1.18
CA TYR A 107 4.09 2.19 1.18
C TYR A 107 5.07 2.15 -0.01
N ASP A 108 6.30 1.70 0.24
CA ASP A 108 7.32 1.48 -0.80
C ASP A 108 7.17 0.10 -1.44
N LEU A 109 6.75 -0.90 -0.65
CA LEU A 109 6.61 -2.30 -1.08
C LEU A 109 5.45 -2.98 -0.38
N LEU A 110 4.69 -3.78 -1.13
CA LEU A 110 3.72 -4.72 -0.61
C LEU A 110 4.24 -6.15 -0.74
N LEU A 111 4.13 -6.94 0.32
CA LEU A 111 4.28 -8.39 0.32
C LEU A 111 2.89 -9.00 0.49
N VAL A 112 2.38 -9.65 -0.55
CA VAL A 112 0.98 -10.08 -0.61
C VAL A 112 0.90 -11.58 -0.82
N ASP A 113 0.25 -12.30 0.10
CA ASP A 113 -0.09 -13.69 -0.14
C ASP A 113 -1.14 -13.81 -1.24
N ILE A 114 -0.96 -14.80 -2.12
CA ILE A 114 -1.90 -15.02 -3.23
C ILE A 114 -3.19 -15.64 -2.74
N ASN A 115 -3.10 -16.62 -1.82
CA ASN A 115 -4.22 -17.48 -1.45
C ASN A 115 -4.86 -17.02 -0.13
N MET A 116 -5.59 -15.93 -0.15
CA MET A 116 -6.30 -15.41 1.01
C MET A 116 -7.81 -15.62 0.89
N PRO A 117 -8.54 -15.83 2.01
CA PRO A 117 -10.00 -15.84 2.00
C PRO A 117 -10.58 -14.47 1.65
N LYS A 118 -11.82 -14.44 1.15
CA LYS A 118 -12.60 -13.24 0.77
C LYS A 118 -12.09 -12.51 -0.49
N MET A 119 -10.79 -12.37 -0.67
CA MET A 119 -10.16 -11.71 -1.81
C MET A 119 -8.74 -12.24 -1.97
N ASP A 120 -8.42 -12.80 -3.13
CA ASP A 120 -7.07 -13.27 -3.43
C ASP A 120 -6.08 -12.10 -3.60
N GLY A 121 -4.79 -12.42 -3.54
CA GLY A 121 -3.73 -11.41 -3.61
C GLY A 121 -3.69 -10.64 -4.92
N PHE A 122 -4.12 -11.23 -6.03
CA PHE A 122 -4.16 -10.53 -7.32
C PHE A 122 -5.31 -9.54 -7.39
N GLY A 123 -6.50 -9.93 -6.94
CA GLY A 123 -7.66 -9.05 -6.82
C GLY A 123 -7.41 -7.90 -5.86
N PHE A 124 -6.77 -8.18 -4.72
CA PHE A 124 -6.32 -7.15 -3.78
C PHE A 124 -5.35 -6.17 -4.46
N SER A 125 -4.31 -6.68 -5.10
CA SER A 125 -3.27 -5.87 -5.75
C SER A 125 -3.82 -5.02 -6.90
N SER A 126 -4.78 -5.53 -7.68
CA SER A 126 -5.45 -4.75 -8.72
C SER A 126 -6.15 -3.53 -8.14
N LYS A 127 -6.85 -3.67 -7.01
CA LYS A 127 -7.51 -2.55 -6.32
C LYS A 127 -6.51 -1.55 -5.72
N ILE A 128 -5.40 -2.04 -5.21
CA ILE A 128 -4.31 -1.17 -4.72
C ILE A 128 -3.73 -0.33 -5.85
N LEU A 129 -3.48 -0.91 -7.02
CA LEU A 129 -2.93 -0.19 -8.18
C LEU A 129 -3.91 0.86 -8.76
N GLU A 130 -5.21 0.74 -8.54
CA GLU A 130 -6.18 1.80 -8.82
C GLU A 130 -5.99 3.03 -7.89
N LEU A 131 -5.47 2.81 -6.68
CA LEU A 131 -5.24 3.86 -5.67
C LEU A 131 -3.82 4.41 -5.71
N ASP A 132 -2.84 3.57 -6.04
CA ASP A 132 -1.41 3.92 -6.07
C ASP A 132 -0.68 3.07 -7.11
N VAL A 133 -0.45 3.65 -8.28
CA VAL A 133 0.22 2.97 -9.41
C VAL A 133 1.72 2.80 -9.23
N ASN A 134 2.31 3.48 -8.25
CA ASN A 134 3.76 3.50 -8.05
C ASN A 134 4.24 2.50 -7.00
N VAL A 135 3.32 1.91 -6.24
CA VAL A 135 3.69 0.96 -5.20
C VAL A 135 4.20 -0.35 -5.82
N ARG A 136 5.32 -0.84 -5.33
CA ARG A 136 5.88 -2.13 -5.75
C ARG A 136 5.13 -3.26 -5.05
N ILE A 137 4.88 -4.36 -5.76
CA ILE A 137 4.17 -5.52 -5.21
C ILE A 137 5.00 -6.78 -5.45
N CYS A 138 5.23 -7.53 -4.37
CA CYS A 138 5.85 -8.84 -4.38
C CYS A 138 4.84 -9.88 -3.89
N PHE A 139 4.54 -10.86 -4.72
CA PHE A 139 3.59 -11.91 -4.39
C PHE A 139 4.25 -13.06 -3.64
N MET A 140 3.56 -13.61 -2.66
CA MET A 140 3.98 -14.79 -1.91
C MET A 140 3.03 -15.95 -2.19
N SER A 141 3.55 -17.17 -2.42
CA SER A 141 2.70 -18.34 -2.68
C SER A 141 3.34 -19.64 -2.21
N SER A 142 2.53 -20.52 -1.67
CA SER A 142 2.91 -21.92 -1.38
C SER A 142 2.74 -22.84 -2.58
N GLY A 143 2.01 -22.41 -3.64
CA GLY A 143 1.69 -23.19 -4.82
C GLY A 143 2.59 -22.91 -6.03
N GLN A 144 2.37 -23.71 -7.08
CA GLN A 144 2.92 -23.40 -8.40
C GLN A 144 2.07 -22.31 -9.06
N ILE A 145 2.72 -21.31 -9.62
CA ILE A 145 2.07 -20.18 -10.26
C ILE A 145 2.14 -20.37 -11.77
N ASN A 146 0.98 -20.41 -12.43
CA ASN A 146 0.92 -20.34 -13.88
C ASN A 146 0.91 -18.85 -14.30
N GLN A 147 2.08 -18.34 -14.65
CA GLN A 147 2.26 -16.93 -15.02
C GLN A 147 1.49 -16.54 -16.29
N GLU A 148 1.28 -17.46 -17.24
CA GLU A 148 0.53 -17.18 -18.47
C GLU A 148 -0.95 -16.95 -18.15
N ALA A 149 -1.58 -17.84 -17.37
CA ALA A 149 -2.96 -17.68 -16.95
C ALA A 149 -3.18 -16.40 -16.13
N LEU A 150 -2.19 -16.01 -15.33
CA LEU A 150 -2.26 -14.76 -14.56
C LEU A 150 -2.19 -13.51 -15.44
N ARG A 151 -1.33 -13.49 -16.44
CA ARG A 151 -1.23 -12.37 -17.40
C ARG A 151 -2.52 -12.17 -18.17
N GLU A 152 -3.23 -13.25 -18.50
CA GLU A 152 -4.53 -13.17 -19.15
C GLU A 152 -5.61 -12.60 -18.24
N GLN A 153 -5.61 -13.02 -16.96
CA GLN A 153 -6.63 -12.62 -15.98
C GLN A 153 -6.37 -11.22 -15.40
N TYR A 154 -5.12 -10.85 -15.19
CA TYR A 154 -4.71 -9.58 -14.57
C TYR A 154 -3.64 -8.86 -15.41
N PRO A 155 -3.96 -8.37 -16.61
CA PRO A 155 -2.98 -7.81 -17.55
C PRO A 155 -2.31 -6.53 -17.06
N THR A 156 -2.88 -5.84 -16.08
CA THR A 156 -2.35 -4.60 -15.50
C THR A 156 -1.32 -4.83 -14.40
N LEU A 157 -1.21 -6.07 -13.88
CA LEU A 157 -0.25 -6.37 -12.83
C LEU A 157 1.16 -6.56 -13.42
N SER A 158 2.14 -5.90 -12.81
CA SER A 158 3.55 -6.19 -13.05
C SER A 158 3.96 -7.43 -12.25
N TYR A 159 4.35 -8.48 -12.95
CA TYR A 159 4.73 -9.77 -12.32
C TYR A 159 6.25 -9.84 -12.07
N GLY A 160 6.83 -8.78 -11.49
CA GLY A 160 8.28 -8.70 -11.27
C GLY A 160 8.79 -9.58 -10.13
N CYS A 161 8.06 -9.64 -9.02
CA CYS A 161 8.51 -10.29 -7.79
C CYS A 161 7.57 -11.39 -7.35
N PHE A 162 8.11 -12.61 -7.20
CA PHE A 162 7.42 -13.76 -6.60
C PHE A 162 8.32 -14.44 -5.57
N ILE A 163 7.80 -14.64 -4.36
CA ILE A 163 8.45 -15.36 -3.28
C ILE A 163 7.70 -16.66 -3.03
N ARG A 164 8.41 -17.78 -3.16
CA ARG A 164 7.84 -19.10 -2.87
C ARG A 164 7.91 -19.39 -1.37
N LYS A 165 6.79 -19.74 -0.77
CA LYS A 165 6.71 -20.28 0.59
C LYS A 165 7.00 -21.80 0.62
N PRO A 166 7.65 -22.35 1.67
CA PRO A 166 8.22 -21.64 2.81
C PRO A 166 9.48 -20.86 2.43
N VAL A 167 9.66 -19.70 3.04
CA VAL A 167 10.79 -18.80 2.81
C VAL A 167 11.54 -18.52 4.11
N SER A 168 12.88 -18.52 4.09
CA SER A 168 13.66 -18.10 5.24
C SER A 168 13.68 -16.59 5.38
N ILE A 169 13.88 -16.10 6.60
CA ILE A 169 13.93 -14.66 6.87
C ILE A 169 15.08 -13.99 6.10
N GLU A 170 16.23 -14.64 6.03
CA GLU A 170 17.41 -14.11 5.31
C GLU A 170 17.13 -13.94 3.81
N PHE A 171 16.42 -14.92 3.22
CA PHE A 171 16.03 -14.82 1.81
C PHE A 171 15.00 -13.70 1.61
N LEU A 172 13.99 -13.61 2.49
CA LEU A 172 12.98 -12.55 2.43
C LEU A 172 13.62 -11.16 2.51
N ILE A 173 14.52 -10.94 3.47
CA ILE A 173 15.25 -9.67 3.65
C ILE A 173 16.02 -9.31 2.38
N ARG A 174 16.73 -10.27 1.78
CA ARG A 174 17.45 -10.05 0.54
C ARG A 174 16.53 -9.63 -0.60
N GLN A 175 15.42 -10.34 -0.81
CA GLN A 175 14.45 -9.99 -1.85
C GLN A 175 13.82 -8.62 -1.64
N VAL A 176 13.48 -8.28 -0.41
CA VAL A 176 12.95 -6.96 -0.06
C VAL A 176 13.96 -5.85 -0.35
N LYS A 177 15.24 -6.06 -0.05
CA LYS A 177 16.31 -5.10 -0.37
C LYS A 177 16.47 -4.91 -1.88
N GLU A 178 16.52 -6.01 -2.64
CA GLU A 178 16.60 -6.00 -4.11
C GLU A 178 15.44 -5.24 -4.76
N GLU A 179 14.23 -5.39 -4.22
CA GLU A 179 13.05 -4.70 -4.74
C GLU A 179 13.02 -3.20 -4.38
N LEU A 180 13.73 -2.78 -3.33
CA LEU A 180 13.72 -1.40 -2.85
C LEU A 180 14.91 -0.56 -3.35
N GLU A 181 15.88 -1.18 -4.02
CA GLU A 181 16.95 -0.49 -4.73
C GLU A 181 16.45 0.08 -6.06
#